data_7a34742e441c67158237d23cc2fec966
#
_entry.id   7a34742e441c67158237d23cc2fec966
#
_cell.length_a   1.000
_cell.length_b   1.000
_cell.length_c   1.000
_cell.angle_alpha   90.00
_cell.angle_beta   90.00
_cell.angle_gamma   90.00
#
_symmetry.space_group_name_H-M   'P 1'
#
loop_
_entity.id
_entity.type
_entity.pdbx_description
1 polymer ?
#
loop_
_entity_poly.entity_id
_entity_poly.type
_entity_poly.pdbx_seq_one_letter_code
_entity_poly.pdbx_strand_id
1 'polypeptide(L)'
;MRYIPPVPYEEEVWFYEELDENVYLIKMIPGIKPRILRSVFENYDCIIVESFGVGGIPQSIADDFYKLCQEFPDRLVVMSTQVAHEGSDMTVYEVGHDMKKYCRFLESYDMTLESVIAKVMWMLGNREALGGNLEDIFYSK
;
A
#
# COMPACT_ATOMS: atom_id res chain seq x y z
N MET A 1 26.83 1.95 11.13
CA MET A 1 26.10 2.96 11.90
C MET A 1 25.98 4.23 11.04
N ARG A 2 24.77 4.57 10.54
CA ARG A 2 24.60 5.82 9.78
C ARG A 2 24.59 7.00 10.75
N TYR A 3 25.43 7.98 10.51
CA TYR A 3 25.40 9.24 11.24
C TYR A 3 24.11 9.99 10.88
N ILE A 4 23.26 10.22 11.86
CA ILE A 4 22.10 11.10 11.72
C ILE A 4 22.59 12.47 12.24
N PRO A 5 22.65 13.50 11.39
CA PRO A 5 23.04 14.81 11.85
C PRO A 5 22.03 15.33 12.89
N PRO A 6 22.48 16.06 13.93
CA PRO A 6 21.57 16.65 14.89
C PRO A 6 20.63 17.63 14.19
N VAL A 7 19.35 17.55 14.50
CA VAL A 7 18.36 18.54 14.05
C VAL A 7 18.70 19.88 14.70
N PRO A 8 18.69 21.00 13.94
CA PRO A 8 18.90 22.33 14.53
C PRO A 8 17.89 22.60 15.65
N TYR A 9 18.33 23.15 16.75
CA TYR A 9 17.58 23.34 18.01
C TYR A 9 16.39 24.33 17.90
N GLU A 10 16.18 24.92 16.71
CA GLU A 10 15.16 25.96 16.47
C GLU A 10 13.94 25.43 15.69
N GLU A 11 13.92 24.16 15.30
CA GLU A 11 12.73 23.57 14.62
C GLU A 11 11.75 23.06 15.67
N GLU A 12 10.51 23.56 15.62
CA GLU A 12 9.42 23.00 16.40
C GLU A 12 9.21 21.54 15.98
N VAL A 13 9.20 20.65 16.98
CA VAL A 13 8.89 19.23 16.74
C VAL A 13 7.37 19.07 16.66
N TRP A 14 6.91 18.69 15.50
CA TRP A 14 5.49 18.39 15.29
C TRP A 14 5.25 16.89 15.48
N PHE A 15 4.21 16.58 16.28
CA PHE A 15 3.76 15.21 16.51
C PHE A 15 2.49 14.96 15.72
N TYR A 16 2.49 13.88 14.94
CA TYR A 16 1.34 13.39 14.20
C TYR A 16 0.90 12.09 14.87
N GLU A 17 -0.13 12.16 15.69
CA GLU A 17 -0.51 11.08 16.63
C GLU A 17 -1.72 10.27 16.16
N GLU A 18 -2.42 10.72 15.11
CA GLU A 18 -3.62 10.09 14.65
C GLU A 18 -3.32 8.82 13.85
N LEU A 19 -4.18 7.82 14.02
CA LEU A 19 -4.18 6.58 13.25
C LEU A 19 -5.57 6.35 12.67
N ASP A 20 -5.65 6.01 11.39
CA ASP A 20 -6.89 5.58 10.75
C ASP A 20 -6.84 4.06 10.54
N GLU A 21 -7.74 3.34 11.20
CA GLU A 21 -7.82 1.89 11.15
C GLU A 21 -8.62 1.38 9.94
N ASN A 22 -9.11 2.27 9.06
CA ASN A 22 -9.90 1.90 7.89
C ASN A 22 -9.03 1.32 6.76
N VAL A 23 -8.25 0.31 7.13
CA VAL A 23 -7.27 -0.40 6.30
C VAL A 23 -7.59 -1.89 6.29
N TYR A 24 -7.57 -2.52 5.12
CA TYR A 24 -7.78 -3.95 4.98
C TYR A 24 -6.58 -4.63 4.36
N LEU A 25 -6.13 -5.74 4.95
CA LEU A 25 -5.09 -6.60 4.41
C LEU A 25 -5.70 -7.79 3.68
N ILE A 26 -5.45 -7.89 2.37
CA ILE A 26 -5.76 -9.09 1.59
C ILE A 26 -4.49 -9.91 1.41
N LYS A 27 -4.43 -11.06 2.06
CA LYS A 27 -3.38 -12.05 1.79
C LYS A 27 -3.80 -12.91 0.60
N MET A 28 -3.02 -12.89 -0.47
CA MET A 28 -3.26 -13.74 -1.62
C MET A 28 -2.97 -15.20 -1.26
N ILE A 29 -3.95 -16.05 -1.50
CA ILE A 29 -3.85 -17.50 -1.29
C ILE A 29 -4.34 -18.23 -2.53
N PRO A 30 -3.86 -19.48 -2.79
CA PRO A 30 -4.39 -20.29 -3.86
C PRO A 30 -5.92 -20.46 -3.71
N GLY A 31 -6.65 -20.22 -4.79
CA GLY A 31 -8.10 -20.36 -4.80
C GLY A 31 -8.90 -19.21 -4.17
N ILE A 32 -8.27 -18.06 -3.89
CA ILE A 32 -9.00 -16.86 -3.49
C ILE A 32 -10.13 -16.54 -4.46
N LYS A 33 -11.28 -16.11 -3.94
CA LYS A 33 -12.47 -15.83 -4.76
C LYS A 33 -12.73 -14.33 -4.86
N PRO A 34 -13.14 -13.82 -6.02
CA PRO A 34 -13.34 -12.38 -6.25
C PRO A 34 -14.47 -11.78 -5.40
N ARG A 35 -15.41 -12.58 -4.91
CA ARG A 35 -16.57 -12.10 -4.15
C ARG A 35 -16.25 -11.24 -2.92
N ILE A 36 -15.08 -11.45 -2.30
CA ILE A 36 -14.65 -10.66 -1.13
C ILE A 36 -14.18 -9.26 -1.54
N LEU A 37 -13.63 -9.11 -2.74
CA LEU A 37 -12.98 -7.89 -3.19
C LEU A 37 -13.94 -6.70 -3.16
N ARG A 38 -15.16 -6.86 -3.67
CA ARG A 38 -16.14 -5.77 -3.71
C ARG A 38 -16.43 -5.22 -2.31
N SER A 39 -16.71 -6.10 -1.35
CA SER A 39 -16.96 -5.68 0.03
C SER A 39 -15.77 -4.94 0.65
N VAL A 40 -14.55 -5.34 0.31
CA VAL A 40 -13.34 -4.66 0.79
C VAL A 40 -13.24 -3.25 0.18
N PHE A 41 -13.41 -3.10 -1.13
CA PHE A 41 -13.35 -1.79 -1.78
C PHE A 41 -14.47 -0.84 -1.35
N GLU A 42 -15.66 -1.36 -1.02
CA GLU A 42 -16.78 -0.56 -0.54
C GLU A 42 -16.59 -0.03 0.89
N ASN A 43 -15.88 -0.76 1.75
CA ASN A 43 -15.86 -0.47 3.18
C ASN A 43 -14.53 0.06 3.71
N TYR A 44 -13.42 -0.03 2.95
CA TYR A 44 -12.09 0.37 3.42
C TYR A 44 -11.47 1.43 2.51
N ASP A 45 -10.77 2.38 3.10
CA ASP A 45 -10.09 3.46 2.38
C ASP A 45 -8.73 3.03 1.83
N CYS A 46 -8.09 2.07 2.47
CA CYS A 46 -6.86 1.46 1.97
C CYS A 46 -6.94 -0.06 1.93
N ILE A 47 -6.45 -0.61 0.83
CA ILE A 47 -6.33 -2.05 0.61
C ILE A 47 -4.85 -2.40 0.45
N ILE A 48 -4.31 -3.11 1.43
CA ILE A 48 -2.96 -3.68 1.35
C ILE A 48 -3.09 -5.08 0.78
N VAL A 49 -2.39 -5.36 -0.31
CA VAL A 49 -2.37 -6.65 -0.99
C VAL A 49 -1.03 -7.33 -0.71
N GLU A 50 -1.04 -8.39 0.09
CA GLU A 50 0.12 -9.25 0.30
C GLU A 50 0.12 -10.36 -0.75
N SER A 51 0.91 -10.16 -1.81
CA SER A 51 0.95 -11.01 -3.00
C SER A 51 1.96 -12.14 -2.92
N PHE A 52 1.90 -13.09 -3.87
CA PHE A 52 2.90 -14.13 -4.02
C PHE A 52 4.19 -13.61 -4.66
N GLY A 53 5.31 -14.26 -4.31
CA GLY A 53 6.60 -13.96 -4.91
C GLY A 53 6.93 -12.47 -4.84
N VAL A 54 7.52 -11.92 -5.86
CA VAL A 54 7.90 -10.49 -5.93
C VAL A 54 6.74 -9.53 -6.18
N GLY A 55 5.52 -10.05 -6.34
CA GLY A 55 4.30 -9.27 -6.48
C GLY A 55 3.38 -9.79 -7.59
N GLY A 56 2.10 -9.48 -7.51
CA GLY A 56 1.11 -9.78 -8.53
C GLY A 56 -0.24 -10.19 -7.96
N ILE A 57 -1.26 -10.04 -8.80
CA ILE A 57 -2.62 -10.49 -8.53
C ILE A 57 -2.85 -11.80 -9.29
N PRO A 58 -3.37 -12.86 -8.65
CA PRO A 58 -3.71 -14.09 -9.35
C PRO A 58 -4.65 -13.83 -10.53
N GLN A 59 -4.36 -14.46 -11.69
CA GLN A 59 -5.15 -14.27 -12.91
C GLN A 59 -6.65 -14.52 -12.71
N SER A 60 -6.99 -15.43 -11.79
CA SER A 60 -8.39 -15.78 -11.48
C SER A 60 -9.22 -14.65 -10.88
N ILE A 61 -8.60 -13.59 -10.38
CA ILE A 61 -9.25 -12.43 -9.76
C ILE A 61 -8.78 -11.08 -10.33
N ALA A 62 -7.81 -11.09 -11.23
CA ALA A 62 -7.15 -9.88 -11.73
C ALA A 62 -8.16 -8.92 -12.40
N ASP A 63 -9.01 -9.43 -13.29
CA ASP A 63 -10.01 -8.63 -13.99
C ASP A 63 -11.01 -7.97 -13.02
N ASP A 64 -11.48 -8.71 -12.02
CA ASP A 64 -12.38 -8.17 -11.01
C ASP A 64 -11.71 -7.12 -10.14
N PHE A 65 -10.45 -7.36 -9.78
CA PHE A 65 -9.65 -6.42 -9.00
C PHE A 65 -9.43 -5.09 -9.76
N TYR A 66 -9.05 -5.17 -11.04
CA TYR A 66 -8.81 -3.97 -11.86
C TYR A 66 -10.10 -3.16 -12.11
N LYS A 67 -11.24 -3.84 -12.32
CA LYS A 67 -12.53 -3.17 -12.41
C LYS A 67 -12.87 -2.41 -11.14
N LEU A 68 -12.61 -2.99 -9.97
CA LEU A 68 -12.85 -2.34 -8.69
C LEU A 68 -11.91 -1.14 -8.47
N CYS A 69 -10.64 -1.23 -8.87
CA CYS A 69 -9.75 -0.07 -8.83
C CYS A 69 -10.29 1.11 -9.67
N GLN A 70 -10.89 0.82 -10.82
CA GLN A 70 -11.49 1.86 -11.68
C GLN A 70 -12.81 2.39 -11.12
N GLU A 71 -13.62 1.54 -10.49
CA GLU A 71 -14.89 1.91 -9.87
C GLU A 71 -14.69 2.74 -8.59
N PHE A 72 -13.60 2.47 -7.85
CA PHE A 72 -13.22 3.15 -6.60
C PHE A 72 -11.85 3.83 -6.70
N PRO A 73 -11.70 4.88 -7.52
CA PRO A 73 -10.41 5.50 -7.81
C PRO A 73 -9.78 6.21 -6.60
N ASP A 74 -10.57 6.52 -5.58
CA ASP A 74 -10.12 7.19 -4.35
C ASP A 74 -9.54 6.19 -3.32
N ARG A 75 -9.63 4.89 -3.57
CA ARG A 75 -9.06 3.89 -2.67
C ARG A 75 -7.55 3.79 -2.86
N LEU A 76 -6.84 3.84 -1.75
CA LEU A 76 -5.40 3.61 -1.75
C LEU A 76 -5.15 2.09 -1.84
N VAL A 77 -4.37 1.67 -2.83
CA VAL A 77 -3.92 0.30 -2.95
C VAL A 77 -2.42 0.24 -2.69
N VAL A 78 -1.99 -0.65 -1.81
CA VAL A 78 -0.56 -0.87 -1.53
C VAL A 78 -0.21 -2.32 -1.82
N MET A 79 0.75 -2.53 -2.70
CA MET A 79 1.26 -3.86 -3.03
C MET A 79 2.42 -4.22 -2.13
N SER A 80 2.30 -5.34 -1.44
CA SER A 80 3.35 -5.96 -0.64
C SER A 80 3.59 -7.41 -1.08
N THR A 81 4.58 -8.06 -0.54
CA THR A 81 4.92 -9.43 -0.88
C THR A 81 5.02 -10.33 0.34
N GLN A 82 4.76 -11.61 0.14
CA GLN A 82 4.99 -12.67 1.14
C GLN A 82 6.47 -13.09 1.23
N VAL A 83 7.34 -12.58 0.35
CA VAL A 83 8.76 -12.95 0.31
C VAL A 83 9.57 -11.96 1.14
N ALA A 84 10.10 -12.43 2.26
CA ALA A 84 10.75 -11.61 3.27
C ALA A 84 12.09 -10.97 2.82
N HIS A 85 12.73 -11.50 1.77
CA HIS A 85 14.11 -11.11 1.42
C HIS A 85 14.25 -10.40 0.08
N GLU A 86 13.27 -10.51 -0.81
CA GLU A 86 13.34 -9.95 -2.17
C GLU A 86 12.53 -8.65 -2.32
N GLY A 87 11.64 -8.38 -1.38
CA GLY A 87 10.73 -7.22 -1.46
C GLY A 87 9.68 -7.35 -2.55
N SER A 88 8.80 -6.36 -2.65
CA SER A 88 7.86 -6.25 -3.77
C SER A 88 8.49 -5.44 -4.90
N ASP A 89 8.53 -6.00 -6.09
CA ASP A 89 8.92 -5.31 -7.31
C ASP A 89 8.02 -5.76 -8.47
N MET A 90 7.00 -4.97 -8.74
CA MET A 90 6.02 -5.24 -9.79
C MET A 90 6.59 -4.99 -11.20
N THR A 91 7.78 -4.42 -11.32
CA THR A 91 8.41 -4.20 -12.63
C THR A 91 8.96 -5.48 -13.24
N VAL A 92 9.18 -6.51 -12.45
CA VAL A 92 9.76 -7.79 -12.87
C VAL A 92 8.77 -8.67 -13.66
N TYR A 93 7.47 -8.42 -13.55
CA TYR A 93 6.43 -9.24 -14.18
C TYR A 93 5.57 -8.45 -15.17
N GLU A 94 5.21 -9.08 -16.30
CA GLU A 94 4.23 -8.55 -17.27
C GLU A 94 2.90 -8.15 -16.62
N VAL A 95 2.48 -8.89 -15.59
CA VAL A 95 1.26 -8.61 -14.81
C VAL A 95 1.33 -7.25 -14.10
N GLY A 96 2.52 -6.84 -13.63
CA GLY A 96 2.71 -5.52 -13.02
C GLY A 96 2.57 -4.36 -13.99
N HIS A 97 2.95 -4.56 -15.25
CA HIS A 97 2.79 -3.57 -16.32
C HIS A 97 1.32 -3.32 -16.64
N ASP A 98 0.51 -4.36 -16.68
CA ASP A 98 -0.93 -4.22 -16.94
C ASP A 98 -1.65 -3.60 -15.74
N MET A 99 -1.25 -3.92 -14.53
CA MET A 99 -1.80 -3.34 -13.32
C MET A 99 -1.67 -1.81 -13.27
N LYS A 100 -0.51 -1.27 -13.63
CA LYS A 100 -0.25 0.19 -13.68
C LYS A 100 -1.15 0.95 -14.65
N LYS A 101 -1.75 0.28 -15.65
CA LYS A 101 -2.70 0.89 -16.57
C LYS A 101 -4.09 1.06 -15.96
N TYR A 102 -4.46 0.23 -15.01
CA TYR A 102 -5.83 0.13 -14.49
C TYR A 102 -5.97 0.57 -13.03
N CYS A 103 -4.88 0.54 -12.28
CA CYS A 103 -4.87 0.80 -10.86
C CYS A 103 -3.67 1.67 -10.46
N ARG A 104 -3.93 2.77 -9.74
CA ARG A 104 -2.87 3.50 -9.05
C ARG A 104 -2.57 2.79 -7.74
N PHE A 105 -1.35 2.36 -7.55
CA PHE A 105 -0.95 1.67 -6.33
C PHE A 105 0.45 2.09 -5.87
N LEU A 106 0.72 1.94 -4.59
CA LEU A 106 2.02 2.07 -3.98
C LEU A 106 2.68 0.69 -3.85
N GLU A 107 3.99 0.65 -3.98
CA GLU A 107 4.77 -0.57 -3.79
C GLU A 107 5.55 -0.49 -2.47
N SER A 108 5.47 -1.55 -1.66
CA SER A 108 6.16 -1.56 -0.36
C SER A 108 7.67 -1.76 -0.47
N TYR A 109 8.16 -2.21 -1.62
CA TYR A 109 9.56 -2.57 -1.86
C TYR A 109 10.14 -3.46 -0.73
N ASP A 110 11.11 -2.94 0.04
CA ASP A 110 11.79 -3.64 1.12
C ASP A 110 11.18 -3.40 2.52
N MET A 111 10.04 -2.70 2.59
CA MET A 111 9.32 -2.53 3.86
C MET A 111 8.70 -3.85 4.33
N THR A 112 8.78 -4.14 5.62
CA THR A 112 8.03 -5.25 6.20
C THR A 112 6.53 -4.96 6.18
N LEU A 113 5.70 -6.00 6.19
CA LEU A 113 4.25 -5.85 6.18
C LEU A 113 3.75 -5.01 7.36
N GLU A 114 4.33 -5.22 8.55
CA GLU A 114 3.99 -4.46 9.77
C GLU A 114 4.32 -2.96 9.61
N SER A 115 5.47 -2.65 8.99
CA SER A 115 5.85 -1.27 8.69
C SER A 115 4.90 -0.63 7.69
N VAL A 116 4.48 -1.36 6.67
CA VAL A 116 3.49 -0.89 5.68
C VAL A 116 2.16 -0.56 6.36
N ILE A 117 1.64 -1.48 7.18
CA ILE A 117 0.36 -1.31 7.88
C ILE A 117 0.41 -0.07 8.78
N ALA A 118 1.42 0.01 9.64
CA ALA A 118 1.58 1.12 10.58
C ALA A 118 1.73 2.46 9.84
N LYS A 119 2.55 2.51 8.79
CA LYS A 119 2.77 3.72 7.99
C LYS A 119 1.50 4.17 7.29
N VAL A 120 0.74 3.25 6.71
CA VAL A 120 -0.52 3.58 6.01
C VAL A 120 -1.56 4.11 6.99
N MET A 121 -1.77 3.46 8.14
CA MET A 121 -2.70 3.94 9.17
C MET A 121 -2.32 5.33 9.66
N TRP A 122 -1.04 5.59 9.89
CA TRP A 122 -0.53 6.88 10.29
C TRP A 122 -0.73 7.95 9.20
N MET A 123 -0.43 7.62 7.94
CA MET A 123 -0.60 8.53 6.80
C MET A 123 -2.07 8.93 6.60
N LEU A 124 -2.98 7.97 6.69
CA LEU A 124 -4.41 8.23 6.52
C LEU A 124 -4.98 9.04 7.69
N GLY A 125 -4.58 8.74 8.92
CA GLY A 125 -5.01 9.47 10.11
C GLY A 125 -4.55 10.93 10.12
N ASN A 126 -3.38 11.22 9.55
CA ASN A 126 -2.79 12.56 9.55
C ASN A 126 -2.80 13.25 8.19
N ARG A 127 -3.52 12.73 7.19
CA ARG A 127 -3.47 13.20 5.79
C ARG A 127 -3.74 14.71 5.62
N GLU A 128 -4.63 15.27 6.43
CA GLU A 128 -4.95 16.70 6.37
C GLU A 128 -3.80 17.56 6.93
N ALA A 129 -3.22 17.13 8.03
CA ALA A 129 -2.11 17.84 8.69
C ALA A 129 -0.79 17.70 7.94
N LEU A 130 -0.54 16.53 7.35
CA LEU A 130 0.67 16.29 6.55
C LEU A 130 0.68 17.12 5.27
N GLY A 131 -0.48 17.37 4.67
CA GLY A 131 -0.59 18.07 3.39
C GLY A 131 0.25 17.41 2.28
N GLY A 132 -0.18 17.41 1.06
CA GLY A 132 0.60 16.90 -0.04
C GLY A 132 0.18 15.54 -0.57
N ASN A 133 1.05 14.93 -1.37
CA ASN A 133 0.77 13.67 -2.06
C ASN A 133 1.08 12.49 -1.15
N LEU A 134 0.11 11.59 -0.94
CA LEU A 134 0.29 10.38 -0.13
C LEU A 134 1.44 9.48 -0.63
N GLU A 135 1.70 9.48 -1.93
CA GLU A 135 2.82 8.74 -2.52
C GLU A 135 4.17 9.27 -2.03
N ASP A 136 4.36 10.59 -2.03
CA ASP A 136 5.59 11.23 -1.55
C ASP A 136 5.80 10.95 -0.06
N ILE A 137 4.71 10.99 0.71
CA ILE A 137 4.74 10.70 2.16
C ILE A 137 5.07 9.22 2.38
N PHE A 138 4.47 8.32 1.60
CA PHE A 138 4.72 6.89 1.72
C PHE A 138 6.19 6.52 1.48
N TYR A 139 6.84 7.17 0.52
CA TYR A 139 8.26 6.94 0.20
C TYR A 139 9.24 7.81 0.98
N SER A 140 8.76 8.77 1.78
CA SER A 140 9.62 9.54 2.67
C SER A 140 10.24 8.66 3.76
N LYS A 141 11.51 8.95 4.10
CA LYS A 141 12.26 8.23 5.15
C LYS A 141 12.08 8.91 6.50
#